data_f3bef344135b2571c098045914133be2
#
_entry.id   f3bef344135b2571c098045914133be2
#
_cell.length_a   1.000
_cell.length_b   1.000
_cell.length_c   1.000
_cell.angle_alpha   90.00
_cell.angle_beta   90.00
_cell.angle_gamma   90.00
#
_symmetry.space_group_name_H-M   'P 1'
#
loop_
_entity.id
_entity.type
_entity.pdbx_description
1 polymer ?
#
loop_
_entity_poly.entity_id
_entity_poly.type
_entity_poly.pdbx_seq_one_letter_code
_entity_poly.pdbx_strand_id
1 'polypeptide(L)'
;MQNTLPRIYYFTDKYNLSELLRLNKFIDIIYRNYRKNNNKNTLISLKKFCSKTKRKFYLSNDIKTALKIKADGIYIPSFNKKLNYATKFTKPLKFKIIGSAHNKNEIAIKKKQKCSEIFVSSIFKNKKNKEFLEIIKFNLLILDQSISIIALG
;
A
#
# COMPACT_ATOMS: atom_id res chain seq x y z
N MET A 1 -9.16 24.83 8.18
CA MET A 1 -8.48 23.81 7.35
C MET A 1 -7.65 22.93 8.26
N GLN A 2 -8.02 21.67 8.45
CA GLN A 2 -7.14 20.73 9.16
C GLN A 2 -5.96 20.42 8.24
N ASN A 3 -4.77 20.88 8.60
CA ASN A 3 -3.51 20.47 7.95
C ASN A 3 -3.28 18.98 8.23
N THR A 4 -3.89 18.13 7.44
CA THR A 4 -3.57 16.70 7.46
C THR A 4 -2.21 16.52 6.82
N LEU A 5 -1.21 16.14 7.61
CA LEU A 5 0.11 15.77 7.09
C LEU A 5 -0.03 14.74 5.96
N PRO A 6 0.79 14.84 4.90
CA PRO A 6 0.77 13.86 3.83
C PRO A 6 1.06 12.47 4.37
N ARG A 7 0.32 11.48 3.90
CA ARG A 7 0.54 10.09 4.29
C ARG A 7 1.79 9.55 3.63
N ILE A 8 2.67 9.00 4.43
CA ILE A 8 3.92 8.39 3.98
C ILE A 8 3.88 6.91 4.34
N TYR A 9 4.35 6.08 3.44
CA TYR A 9 4.38 4.63 3.61
C TYR A 9 5.78 4.09 3.36
N TYR A 10 6.15 3.09 4.14
CA TYR A 10 7.39 2.35 3.97
C TYR A 10 7.10 0.91 3.59
N PHE A 11 7.67 0.45 2.48
CA PHE A 11 7.56 -0.93 2.03
C PHE A 11 8.72 -1.75 2.60
N THR A 12 8.39 -2.91 3.20
CA THR A 12 9.40 -3.85 3.69
C THR A 12 8.99 -5.30 3.39
N ASP A 13 9.97 -6.16 3.20
CA ASP A 13 9.80 -7.62 3.06
C ASP A 13 10.35 -8.40 4.28
N LYS A 14 10.86 -7.70 5.28
CA LYS A 14 11.48 -8.27 6.50
C LYS A 14 11.15 -7.45 7.73
N TYR A 15 11.39 -8.04 8.89
CA TYR A 15 11.40 -7.33 10.16
C TYR A 15 12.82 -6.95 10.53
N ASN A 16 13.14 -5.67 10.51
CA ASN A 16 14.41 -5.12 10.96
C ASN A 16 14.13 -3.98 11.94
N LEU A 17 14.29 -4.26 13.24
CA LEU A 17 13.94 -3.32 14.29
C LEU A 17 14.77 -2.02 14.21
N SER A 18 16.07 -2.10 13.95
CA SER A 18 16.95 -0.93 13.88
C SER A 18 16.57 0.01 12.72
N GLU A 19 16.20 -0.54 11.59
CA GLU A 19 15.71 0.20 10.42
C GLU A 19 14.36 0.86 10.71
N LEU A 20 13.41 0.11 11.29
CA LEU A 20 12.08 0.58 11.61
C LEU A 20 12.07 1.69 12.67
N LEU A 21 12.99 1.66 13.64
CA LEU A 21 13.13 2.70 14.67
C LEU A 21 13.66 4.03 14.12
N ARG A 22 14.41 4.01 13.01
CA ARG A 22 14.89 5.22 12.33
C ARG A 22 13.81 5.94 11.54
N LEU A 23 12.71 5.26 11.20
CA LEU A 23 11.61 5.87 10.49
C LEU A 23 10.86 6.88 11.35
N ASN A 24 10.44 8.00 10.74
CA ASN A 24 9.56 8.94 11.41
C ASN A 24 8.26 8.24 11.88
N LYS A 25 7.77 8.60 13.06
CA LYS A 25 6.58 7.98 13.69
C LYS A 25 5.28 8.06 12.85
N PHE A 26 5.19 8.98 11.90
CA PHE A 26 4.03 9.15 11.01
C PHE A 26 4.07 8.26 9.77
N ILE A 27 5.13 7.46 9.59
CA ILE A 27 5.26 6.55 8.45
C ILE A 27 4.55 5.24 8.77
N ASP A 28 3.58 4.89 7.95
CA ASP A 28 2.86 3.61 8.00
C ASP A 28 3.64 2.51 7.28
N ILE A 29 3.42 1.26 7.65
CA ILE A 29 4.21 0.12 7.17
C ILE A 29 3.37 -0.76 6.24
N ILE A 30 3.92 -1.05 5.05
CA ILE A 30 3.36 -2.03 4.12
C ILE A 30 4.33 -3.21 4.02
N TYR A 31 3.90 -4.38 4.49
CA TYR A 31 4.67 -5.61 4.29
C TYR A 31 4.37 -6.20 2.91
N ARG A 32 5.40 -6.33 2.08
CA ARG A 32 5.30 -6.81 0.70
C ARG A 32 6.36 -7.87 0.42
N ASN A 33 5.96 -9.13 0.49
CA ASN A 33 6.79 -10.26 0.11
C ASN A 33 6.05 -11.15 -0.89
N TYR A 34 6.54 -11.20 -2.13
CA TYR A 34 5.96 -12.02 -3.21
C TYR A 34 6.71 -13.34 -3.43
N ARG A 35 7.84 -13.55 -2.75
CA ARG A 35 8.75 -14.66 -3.07
C ARG A 35 8.37 -15.99 -2.44
N LYS A 36 7.67 -16.00 -1.31
CA LYS A 36 7.14 -17.23 -0.65
C LYS A 36 6.16 -16.88 0.47
N ASN A 37 5.49 -17.93 1.00
CA ASN A 37 4.54 -17.85 2.11
C ASN A 37 4.95 -16.82 3.16
N ASN A 38 4.03 -15.94 3.47
CA ASN A 38 4.21 -14.91 4.49
C ASN A 38 4.78 -15.53 5.76
N ASN A 39 6.00 -15.16 6.13
CA ASN A 39 6.62 -15.65 7.36
C ASN A 39 5.79 -15.13 8.55
N LYS A 40 5.09 -16.06 9.22
CA LYS A 40 4.18 -15.76 10.33
C LYS A 40 4.87 -14.98 11.44
N ASN A 41 6.12 -15.31 11.77
CA ASN A 41 6.88 -14.61 12.81
C ASN A 41 7.17 -13.16 12.41
N THR A 42 7.57 -12.92 11.16
CA THR A 42 7.79 -11.57 10.60
C THR A 42 6.51 -10.74 10.67
N LEU A 43 5.37 -11.30 10.29
CA LEU A 43 4.07 -10.60 10.33
C LEU A 43 3.67 -10.22 11.76
N ILE A 44 3.83 -11.15 12.71
CA ILE A 44 3.51 -10.91 14.13
C ILE A 44 4.42 -9.81 14.69
N SER A 45 5.73 -9.86 14.39
CA SER A 45 6.70 -8.87 14.87
C SER A 45 6.41 -7.48 14.31
N LEU A 46 6.13 -7.36 13.00
CA LEU A 46 5.74 -6.09 12.36
C LEU A 46 4.43 -5.55 12.94
N LYS A 47 3.40 -6.39 13.11
CA LYS A 47 2.13 -5.95 13.68
C LYS A 47 2.30 -5.49 15.13
N LYS A 48 3.07 -6.21 15.96
CA LYS A 48 3.39 -5.79 17.33
C LYS A 48 4.14 -4.47 17.35
N PHE A 49 5.15 -4.30 16.51
CA PHE A 49 5.89 -3.04 16.38
C PHE A 49 4.95 -1.88 16.02
N CYS A 50 4.14 -2.04 14.97
CA CYS A 50 3.20 -1.01 14.53
C CYS A 50 2.20 -0.64 15.62
N SER A 51 1.66 -1.63 16.35
CA SER A 51 0.73 -1.39 17.45
C SER A 51 1.38 -0.59 18.58
N LYS A 52 2.62 -0.94 18.97
CA LYS A 52 3.37 -0.22 20.02
C LYS A 52 3.72 1.21 19.63
N THR A 53 4.01 1.44 18.35
CA THR A 53 4.42 2.77 17.83
C THR A 53 3.26 3.58 17.25
N LYS A 54 2.00 3.08 17.37
CA LYS A 54 0.78 3.70 16.84
C LYS A 54 0.80 3.93 15.32
N ARG A 55 1.57 3.10 14.58
CA ARG A 55 1.61 3.09 13.12
C ARG A 55 0.54 2.17 12.56
N LYS A 56 0.07 2.44 11.36
CA LYS A 56 -0.79 1.50 10.62
C LYS A 56 0.05 0.43 9.95
N PHE A 57 -0.51 -0.77 9.88
CA PHE A 57 0.11 -1.93 9.26
C PHE A 57 -0.77 -2.50 8.16
N TYR A 58 -0.21 -2.60 6.97
CA TYR A 58 -0.88 -3.14 5.79
C TYR A 58 -0.15 -4.38 5.28
N LEU A 59 -0.92 -5.40 4.91
CA LEU A 59 -0.38 -6.63 4.31
C LEU A 59 -0.64 -6.62 2.81
N SER A 60 0.37 -7.00 2.02
CA SER A 60 0.21 -7.08 0.58
C SER A 60 -0.41 -8.40 0.15
N ASN A 61 -1.46 -8.29 -0.69
CA ASN A 61 -2.03 -9.36 -1.51
C ASN A 61 -2.45 -10.64 -0.77
N ASP A 62 -2.77 -10.55 0.53
CA ASP A 62 -3.29 -11.67 1.32
C ASP A 62 -4.34 -11.18 2.33
N ILE A 63 -5.58 -11.04 1.84
CA ILE A 63 -6.70 -10.48 2.62
C ILE A 63 -7.06 -11.39 3.80
N LYS A 64 -6.99 -12.72 3.64
CA LYS A 64 -7.34 -13.66 4.70
C LYS A 64 -6.39 -13.52 5.90
N THR A 65 -5.09 -13.50 5.61
CA THR A 65 -4.07 -13.29 6.64
C THR A 65 -4.16 -11.89 7.24
N ALA A 66 -4.39 -10.84 6.42
CA ALA A 66 -4.56 -9.48 6.92
C ALA A 66 -5.69 -9.36 7.95
N LEU A 67 -6.84 -9.97 7.67
CA LEU A 67 -7.96 -10.01 8.61
C LEU A 67 -7.64 -10.82 9.87
N LYS A 68 -7.01 -11.99 9.71
CA LYS A 68 -6.64 -12.88 10.83
C LYS A 68 -5.70 -12.21 11.83
N ILE A 69 -4.70 -11.44 11.34
CA ILE A 69 -3.75 -10.73 12.21
C ILE A 69 -4.24 -9.33 12.63
N LYS A 70 -5.48 -8.98 12.28
CA LYS A 70 -6.07 -7.67 12.55
C LYS A 70 -5.19 -6.52 12.01
N ALA A 71 -4.72 -6.66 10.78
CA ALA A 71 -4.03 -5.57 10.07
C ALA A 71 -4.97 -4.37 9.88
N ASP A 72 -4.42 -3.19 9.73
CA ASP A 72 -5.21 -1.96 9.53
C ASP A 72 -5.75 -1.85 8.08
N GLY A 73 -5.25 -2.70 7.19
CA GLY A 73 -5.74 -2.77 5.82
C GLY A 73 -4.94 -3.74 4.95
N ILE A 74 -5.27 -3.69 3.66
CA ILE A 74 -4.61 -4.49 2.63
C ILE A 74 -4.05 -3.60 1.53
N TYR A 75 -2.88 -3.98 1.00
CA TYR A 75 -2.31 -3.42 -0.20
C TYR A 75 -2.53 -4.40 -1.38
N ILE A 76 -3.19 -3.93 -2.44
CA ILE A 76 -3.48 -4.71 -3.64
C ILE A 76 -2.54 -4.26 -4.77
N PRO A 77 -1.56 -5.09 -5.16
CA PRO A 77 -0.60 -4.73 -6.21
C PRO A 77 -1.28 -4.59 -7.58
N SER A 78 -0.62 -3.91 -8.51
CA SER A 78 -1.13 -3.62 -9.86
C SER A 78 -1.51 -4.88 -10.63
N PHE A 79 -0.72 -5.96 -10.49
CA PHE A 79 -0.97 -7.22 -11.17
C PHE A 79 -2.23 -7.97 -10.68
N ASN A 80 -2.74 -7.68 -9.47
CA ASN A 80 -3.99 -8.29 -9.01
C ASN A 80 -5.19 -7.51 -9.57
N LYS A 81 -5.82 -8.08 -10.59
CA LYS A 81 -6.96 -7.48 -11.31
C LYS A 81 -8.33 -8.02 -10.88
N LYS A 82 -8.40 -8.89 -9.85
CA LYS A 82 -9.66 -9.47 -9.34
C LYS A 82 -10.53 -8.40 -8.71
N LEU A 83 -11.63 -8.00 -9.37
CA LEU A 83 -12.47 -6.87 -8.96
C LEU A 83 -13.05 -7.03 -7.54
N ASN A 84 -13.48 -8.23 -7.19
CA ASN A 84 -14.05 -8.53 -5.86
C ASN A 84 -13.03 -9.04 -4.84
N TYR A 85 -11.73 -8.79 -5.07
CA TYR A 85 -10.66 -9.39 -4.25
C TYR A 85 -10.82 -9.11 -2.75
N ALA A 86 -11.10 -7.89 -2.38
CA ALA A 86 -11.26 -7.50 -0.98
C ALA A 86 -12.75 -7.28 -0.59
N THR A 87 -13.62 -6.98 -1.55
CA THR A 87 -15.02 -6.61 -1.27
C THR A 87 -15.88 -7.78 -0.84
N LYS A 88 -15.53 -9.01 -1.20
CA LYS A 88 -16.24 -10.24 -0.80
C LYS A 88 -16.03 -10.66 0.66
N PHE A 89 -15.14 -9.99 1.39
CA PHE A 89 -14.88 -10.27 2.80
C PHE A 89 -15.54 -9.23 3.71
N THR A 90 -16.10 -9.68 4.83
CA THR A 90 -16.49 -8.78 5.92
C THR A 90 -15.22 -8.17 6.54
N LYS A 91 -15.21 -6.87 6.68
CA LYS A 91 -14.05 -6.11 7.15
C LYS A 91 -14.44 -5.17 8.29
N PRO A 92 -13.54 -4.90 9.24
CA PRO A 92 -13.74 -3.83 10.21
C PRO A 92 -13.99 -2.48 9.51
N LEU A 93 -14.79 -1.61 10.11
CA LEU A 93 -15.17 -0.31 9.54
C LEU A 93 -13.96 0.54 9.10
N LYS A 94 -12.87 0.50 9.87
CA LYS A 94 -11.64 1.26 9.61
C LYS A 94 -10.63 0.53 8.74
N PHE A 95 -10.96 -0.65 8.19
CA PHE A 95 -10.04 -1.43 7.37
C PHE A 95 -9.87 -0.78 5.99
N LYS A 96 -8.65 -0.36 5.68
CA LYS A 96 -8.35 0.29 4.39
C LYS A 96 -7.99 -0.70 3.30
N ILE A 97 -8.38 -0.35 2.07
CA ILE A 97 -7.94 -1.02 0.85
C ILE A 97 -7.11 -0.01 0.06
N ILE A 98 -5.83 -0.29 -0.09
CA ILE A 98 -4.87 0.54 -0.81
C ILE A 98 -4.44 -0.23 -2.05
N GLY A 99 -4.30 0.43 -3.20
CA GLY A 99 -3.88 -0.21 -4.43
C GLY A 99 -2.61 0.37 -5.03
N SER A 100 -2.07 -0.27 -6.08
CA SER A 100 -1.08 0.37 -6.95
C SER A 100 -1.45 0.22 -8.42
N ALA A 101 -1.01 1.17 -9.23
CA ALA A 101 -1.28 1.26 -10.66
C ALA A 101 -0.12 1.96 -11.38
N HIS A 102 0.03 1.67 -12.69
CA HIS A 102 1.02 2.28 -13.56
C HIS A 102 0.39 3.10 -14.71
N ASN A 103 -0.91 2.94 -14.93
CA ASN A 103 -1.65 3.59 -16.02
C ASN A 103 -3.13 3.79 -15.69
N LYS A 104 -3.86 4.50 -16.57
CA LYS A 104 -5.29 4.81 -16.38
C LYS A 104 -6.17 3.56 -16.22
N ASN A 105 -5.90 2.51 -17.00
CA ASN A 105 -6.68 1.26 -16.93
C ASN A 105 -6.53 0.58 -15.57
N GLU A 106 -5.31 0.53 -15.05
CA GLU A 106 -5.06 -0.05 -13.73
C GLU A 106 -5.66 0.80 -12.61
N ILE A 107 -5.64 2.14 -12.73
CA ILE A 107 -6.35 3.03 -11.79
C ILE A 107 -7.86 2.71 -11.79
N ALA A 108 -8.47 2.56 -12.97
CA ALA A 108 -9.88 2.21 -13.08
C ALA A 108 -10.20 0.86 -12.41
N ILE A 109 -9.32 -0.14 -12.56
CA ILE A 109 -9.45 -1.44 -11.86
C ILE A 109 -9.37 -1.24 -10.35
N LYS A 110 -8.42 -0.45 -9.84
CA LYS A 110 -8.28 -0.18 -8.41
C LYS A 110 -9.49 0.56 -7.82
N LYS A 111 -10.09 1.48 -8.56
CA LYS A 111 -11.37 2.11 -8.19
C LYS A 111 -12.49 1.06 -8.06
N LYS A 112 -12.63 0.17 -9.04
CA LYS A 112 -13.61 -0.95 -8.98
C LYS A 112 -13.33 -1.91 -7.80
N GLN A 113 -12.07 -2.12 -7.43
CA GLN A 113 -11.66 -2.88 -6.24
C GLN A 113 -11.94 -2.13 -4.92
N LYS A 114 -12.53 -0.91 -4.99
CA LYS A 114 -12.84 -0.06 -3.83
C LYS A 114 -11.60 0.36 -3.03
N CYS A 115 -10.48 0.55 -3.70
CA CYS A 115 -9.32 1.18 -3.09
C CYS A 115 -9.67 2.61 -2.66
N SER A 116 -9.25 2.99 -1.45
CA SER A 116 -9.38 4.36 -0.94
C SER A 116 -8.20 5.24 -1.34
N GLU A 117 -7.06 4.62 -1.62
CA GLU A 117 -5.82 5.28 -2.04
C GLU A 117 -5.12 4.41 -3.08
N ILE A 118 -4.45 5.02 -4.05
CA ILE A 118 -3.73 4.31 -5.11
C ILE A 118 -2.31 4.88 -5.23
N PHE A 119 -1.32 4.01 -5.07
CA PHE A 119 0.07 4.32 -5.45
C PHE A 119 0.19 4.31 -6.97
N VAL A 120 0.73 5.38 -7.54
CA VAL A 120 1.06 5.44 -8.96
C VAL A 120 2.57 5.48 -9.12
N SER A 121 3.12 4.54 -9.86
CA SER A 121 4.56 4.34 -10.09
C SER A 121 4.87 3.94 -11.53
N SER A 122 6.07 4.03 -12.00
CA SER A 122 7.24 4.67 -11.41
C SER A 122 7.32 6.10 -11.91
N ILE A 123 7.51 7.09 -11.03
CA ILE A 123 7.61 8.49 -11.46
C ILE A 123 9.00 8.75 -12.00
N PHE A 124 10.03 8.22 -11.34
CA PHE A 124 11.42 8.41 -11.73
C PHE A 124 12.01 7.12 -12.29
N LYS A 125 13.02 7.29 -13.15
CA LYS A 125 13.83 6.16 -13.64
C LYS A 125 14.51 5.45 -12.48
N ASN A 126 14.39 4.13 -12.42
CA ASN A 126 15.11 3.32 -11.44
C ASN A 126 15.83 2.15 -12.13
N LYS A 127 16.73 1.48 -11.40
CA LYS A 127 17.55 0.37 -11.96
C LYS A 127 16.73 -0.81 -12.51
N LYS A 128 15.47 -0.96 -12.07
CA LYS A 128 14.59 -2.08 -12.45
C LYS A 128 13.61 -1.72 -13.55
N ASN A 129 13.18 -0.46 -13.62
CA ASN A 129 12.19 0.00 -14.60
C ASN A 129 12.83 0.98 -15.57
N LYS A 130 12.95 0.58 -16.83
CA LYS A 130 13.38 1.45 -17.92
C LYS A 130 12.31 2.47 -18.31
N GLU A 131 11.04 2.10 -18.15
CA GLU A 131 9.88 2.97 -18.38
C GLU A 131 9.46 3.66 -17.07
N PHE A 132 9.29 4.99 -17.15
CA PHE A 132 8.87 5.83 -16.04
C PHE A 132 7.98 6.95 -16.54
N LEU A 133 7.11 7.45 -15.67
CA LEU A 133 6.08 8.40 -16.08
C LEU A 133 6.59 9.82 -16.30
N GLU A 134 7.66 10.22 -15.62
CA GLU A 134 8.04 11.62 -15.47
C GLU A 134 6.95 12.47 -14.78
N ILE A 135 7.32 13.62 -14.26
CA ILE A 135 6.40 14.46 -13.49
C ILE A 135 5.21 14.92 -14.33
N ILE A 136 5.45 15.30 -15.59
CA ILE A 136 4.40 15.82 -16.49
C ILE A 136 3.37 14.72 -16.78
N LYS A 137 3.81 13.52 -17.18
CA LYS A 137 2.92 12.39 -17.47
C LYS A 137 2.18 11.94 -16.21
N PHE A 138 2.86 11.96 -15.06
CA PHE A 138 2.21 11.65 -13.78
C PHE A 138 1.09 12.65 -13.48
N ASN A 139 1.36 13.97 -13.60
CA ASN A 139 0.35 15.00 -13.36
C ASN A 139 -0.85 14.86 -14.30
N LEU A 140 -0.62 14.62 -15.60
CA LEU A 140 -1.68 14.37 -16.58
C LEU A 140 -2.51 13.11 -16.24
N LEU A 141 -1.86 12.07 -15.71
CA LEU A 141 -2.52 10.83 -15.34
C LEU A 141 -3.47 11.01 -14.16
N ILE A 142 -3.14 11.89 -13.22
CA ILE A 142 -3.89 12.08 -11.97
C ILE A 142 -4.89 13.25 -12.03
N LEU A 143 -4.85 14.09 -13.06
CA LEU A 143 -5.59 15.36 -13.13
C LEU A 143 -7.09 15.21 -12.86
N ASP A 144 -7.73 14.16 -13.40
CA ASP A 144 -9.17 13.91 -13.28
C ASP A 144 -9.51 12.80 -12.27
N GLN A 145 -8.60 12.49 -11.35
CA GLN A 145 -8.83 11.40 -10.41
C GLN A 145 -9.55 11.90 -9.15
N SER A 146 -10.76 11.38 -8.91
CA SER A 146 -11.52 11.62 -7.67
C SER A 146 -11.03 10.82 -6.46
N ILE A 147 -9.98 10.00 -6.63
CA ILE A 147 -9.39 9.16 -5.58
C ILE A 147 -8.05 9.73 -5.13
N SER A 148 -7.70 9.50 -3.87
CA SER A 148 -6.38 9.87 -3.35
C SER A 148 -5.26 9.12 -4.07
N ILE A 149 -4.36 9.84 -4.72
CA ILE A 149 -3.20 9.30 -5.40
C ILE A 149 -1.95 9.57 -4.59
N ILE A 150 -1.10 8.56 -4.48
CA ILE A 150 0.18 8.63 -3.80
C ILE A 150 1.28 8.38 -4.83
N ALA A 151 2.23 9.30 -4.91
CA ALA A 151 3.38 9.19 -5.77
C ALA A 151 4.35 8.11 -5.24
N LEU A 152 4.80 7.21 -6.12
CA LEU A 152 5.79 6.20 -5.78
C LEU A 152 6.94 6.25 -6.81
N GLY A 153 8.13 6.60 -6.33
CA GLY A 153 9.34 6.69 -7.12
C GLY A 153 10.22 5.45 -7.07
#